data_0d562a5d735183eec5e7b633939e0e62
#
_entry.id   0d562a5d735183eec5e7b633939e0e62
#
_cell.length_a   1.000
_cell.length_b   1.000
_cell.length_c   1.000
_cell.angle_alpha   90.00
_cell.angle_beta   90.00
_cell.angle_gamma   90.00
#
_symmetry.space_group_name_H-M   'P 1'
#
loop_
_entity.id
_entity.type
_entity.pdbx_description
1 polymer ?
#
loop_
_entity_poly.entity_id
_entity_poly.type
_entity_poly.pdbx_seq_one_letter_code
_entity_poly.pdbx_strand_id
1 'polypeptide(L)'
;MNLLTPVTLGAVSLENRILMAPLTRMRADNEGVPSPLAMEYYAQRATAGLIISEATQISELGKGYPATPGIYSEAQVDAWRKITDAVHAKGGKIFLQLWHVGRISHSSLHPNDGLPVAPSAIKPAGEVYTATWALAEYETPRALGVDEIKQLRAEYVHAAKQAKQAGFDGVELHAANGYLLDQFLQDRTNQRTDQYGGSIENRCKLVLEILQDIIPIWGSGRVGIRLSPYGSFNDIADSDPQKLFSYLINALNPLNLSYLHLIEPRATTAGGSDQLHADAPRTGRLFRPLFAGKVVLAGGFDQAGAEKAITEGEADAIAFGRLFISHPDLPQ
;
A
#
# COMPACT_ATOMS: atom_id res chain seq x y z
N MET A 1 -9.10 -27.01 5.50
CA MET A 1 -9.00 -25.56 5.75
C MET A 1 -8.58 -24.91 4.44
N ASN A 2 -9.41 -24.04 3.89
CA ASN A 2 -9.17 -23.43 2.57
C ASN A 2 -7.99 -22.44 2.59
N LEU A 3 -7.72 -21.80 3.75
CA LEU A 3 -6.58 -20.91 3.92
C LEU A 3 -5.22 -21.55 3.61
N LEU A 4 -5.10 -22.85 3.84
CA LEU A 4 -3.86 -23.61 3.60
C LEU A 4 -3.81 -24.24 2.19
N THR A 5 -4.78 -23.96 1.32
CA THR A 5 -4.74 -24.45 -0.07
C THR A 5 -4.01 -23.48 -0.99
N PRO A 6 -3.33 -23.99 -2.02
CA PRO A 6 -2.66 -23.12 -2.99
C PRO A 6 -3.62 -22.17 -3.70
N VAL A 7 -3.07 -21.03 -4.14
CA VAL A 7 -3.77 -20.04 -4.97
C VAL A 7 -2.79 -19.37 -5.92
N THR A 8 -3.24 -18.98 -7.10
CA THR A 8 -2.44 -18.18 -8.03
C THR A 8 -2.98 -16.76 -8.04
N LEU A 9 -2.11 -15.79 -7.74
CA LEU A 9 -2.37 -14.36 -7.85
C LEU A 9 -1.62 -13.82 -9.08
N GLY A 10 -2.35 -13.57 -10.16
CA GLY A 10 -1.75 -13.17 -11.43
C GLY A 10 -0.75 -14.18 -11.96
N ALA A 11 0.53 -13.82 -12.01
CA ALA A 11 1.63 -14.68 -12.47
C ALA A 11 2.36 -15.41 -11.33
N VAL A 12 1.88 -15.33 -10.08
CA VAL A 12 2.57 -15.87 -8.90
C VAL A 12 1.72 -16.95 -8.24
N SER A 13 2.24 -18.18 -8.20
CA SER A 13 1.62 -19.31 -7.48
C SER A 13 2.07 -19.30 -6.02
N LEU A 14 1.12 -19.40 -5.11
CA LEU A 14 1.31 -19.37 -3.66
C LEU A 14 0.91 -20.71 -3.05
N GLU A 15 1.67 -21.16 -2.06
CA GLU A 15 1.43 -22.42 -1.36
C GLU A 15 0.21 -22.38 -0.41
N ASN A 16 -0.19 -21.19 0.02
CA ASN A 16 -1.35 -20.95 0.88
C ASN A 16 -1.94 -19.57 0.62
N ARG A 17 -3.11 -19.28 1.23
CA ARG A 17 -3.87 -18.04 1.08
C ARG A 17 -3.67 -17.05 2.24
N ILE A 18 -2.64 -17.27 3.06
CA ILE A 18 -2.29 -16.44 4.21
C ILE A 18 -1.16 -15.51 3.80
N LEU A 19 -1.46 -14.23 3.57
CA LEU A 19 -0.49 -13.23 3.16
C LEU A 19 -0.06 -12.39 4.37
N MET A 20 1.20 -11.97 4.38
CA MET A 20 1.65 -10.95 5.31
C MET A 20 1.29 -9.57 4.75
N ALA A 21 0.42 -8.84 5.46
CA ALA A 21 0.07 -7.45 5.13
C ALA A 21 1.27 -6.52 5.32
N PRO A 22 1.35 -5.40 4.58
CA PRO A 22 2.40 -4.41 4.78
C PRO A 22 2.32 -3.78 6.17
N LEU A 23 3.45 -3.77 6.88
CA LEU A 23 3.60 -3.28 8.25
C LEU A 23 4.81 -2.35 8.33
N THR A 24 4.60 -1.07 8.48
CA THR A 24 5.66 -0.08 8.67
C THR A 24 6.42 -0.37 9.97
N ARG A 25 7.73 -0.62 9.87
CA ARG A 25 8.56 -1.03 11.01
C ARG A 25 9.38 0.11 11.61
N MET A 26 9.63 1.16 10.83
CA MET A 26 10.45 2.31 11.24
C MET A 26 11.83 1.87 11.78
N ARG A 27 12.54 1.06 11.00
CA ARG A 27 13.86 0.50 11.37
C ARG A 27 14.90 0.66 10.27
N ALA A 28 14.65 1.53 9.28
CA ALA A 28 15.66 1.97 8.33
C ALA A 28 16.57 3.02 8.98
N ASP A 29 17.68 3.33 8.34
CA ASP A 29 18.52 4.47 8.73
C ASP A 29 17.91 5.82 8.28
N ASN A 30 18.63 6.90 8.51
CA ASN A 30 18.17 8.24 8.14
C ASN A 30 18.03 8.45 6.62
N GLU A 31 18.81 7.70 5.84
CA GLU A 31 18.78 7.73 4.37
C GLU A 31 17.77 6.73 3.77
N GLY A 32 16.99 6.09 4.63
CA GLY A 32 15.97 5.12 4.23
C GLY A 32 16.55 3.78 3.76
N VAL A 33 17.78 3.44 4.15
CA VAL A 33 18.37 2.13 3.88
C VAL A 33 17.84 1.12 4.89
N PRO A 34 17.22 0.01 4.45
CA PRO A 34 16.71 -1.02 5.35
C PRO A 34 17.80 -1.57 6.29
N SER A 35 17.46 -1.73 7.56
CA SER A 35 18.37 -2.34 8.55
C SER A 35 18.72 -3.78 8.20
N PRO A 36 19.94 -4.25 8.50
CA PRO A 36 20.31 -5.66 8.37
C PRO A 36 19.38 -6.62 9.13
N LEU A 37 18.74 -6.18 10.21
CA LEU A 37 17.75 -6.97 10.94
C LEU A 37 16.49 -7.30 10.10
N ALA A 38 16.23 -6.55 9.06
CA ALA A 38 15.11 -6.80 8.15
C ALA A 38 15.30 -8.12 7.37
N MET A 39 16.54 -8.57 7.12
CA MET A 39 16.78 -9.88 6.50
C MET A 39 16.19 -11.01 7.35
N GLU A 40 16.49 -11.03 8.64
CA GLU A 40 15.96 -12.05 9.56
C GLU A 40 14.45 -11.89 9.71
N TYR A 41 13.97 -10.66 9.90
CA TYR A 41 12.55 -10.36 10.07
C TYR A 41 11.69 -10.89 8.92
N TYR A 42 12.07 -10.64 7.67
CA TYR A 42 11.32 -11.11 6.51
C TYR A 42 11.54 -12.61 6.25
N ALA A 43 12.77 -13.12 6.42
CA ALA A 43 13.06 -14.55 6.25
C ALA A 43 12.32 -15.46 7.23
N GLN A 44 12.07 -15.00 8.48
CA GLN A 44 11.25 -15.71 9.45
C GLN A 44 9.78 -15.87 9.00
N ARG A 45 9.32 -15.02 8.08
CA ARG A 45 7.95 -14.95 7.59
C ARG A 45 7.76 -15.57 6.20
N ALA A 46 8.79 -16.26 5.71
CA ALA A 46 8.80 -16.84 4.35
C ALA A 46 7.77 -17.95 4.15
N THR A 47 7.14 -18.48 5.21
CA THR A 47 6.03 -19.44 5.13
C THR A 47 4.71 -18.79 4.73
N ALA A 48 4.58 -17.45 4.79
CA ALA A 48 3.45 -16.74 4.21
C ALA A 48 3.33 -17.07 2.71
N GLY A 49 2.12 -17.24 2.21
CA GLY A 49 1.91 -17.43 0.77
C GLY A 49 2.56 -16.30 -0.05
N LEU A 50 2.41 -15.06 0.45
CA LEU A 50 3.09 -13.88 -0.09
C LEU A 50 3.38 -12.90 1.05
N ILE A 51 4.60 -12.36 1.10
CA ILE A 51 4.94 -11.22 1.93
C ILE A 51 4.70 -9.95 1.10
N ILE A 52 3.92 -8.99 1.63
CA ILE A 52 3.93 -7.63 1.13
C ILE A 52 4.80 -6.83 2.09
N SER A 53 5.88 -6.23 1.58
CA SER A 53 6.84 -5.49 2.41
C SER A 53 6.17 -4.33 3.15
N GLU A 54 6.83 -3.82 4.17
CA GLU A 54 6.48 -2.49 4.68
C GLU A 54 6.45 -1.46 3.56
N ALA A 55 5.58 -0.45 3.72
CA ALA A 55 5.46 0.64 2.77
C ALA A 55 6.81 1.33 2.58
N THR A 56 7.24 1.45 1.33
CA THR A 56 8.58 1.86 0.94
C THR A 56 8.51 3.06 0.02
N GLN A 57 9.08 4.17 0.44
CA GLN A 57 8.97 5.44 -0.27
C GLN A 57 9.68 5.42 -1.63
N ILE A 58 9.01 5.97 -2.65
CA ILE A 58 9.49 6.02 -4.04
C ILE A 58 10.51 7.13 -4.29
N SER A 59 10.55 8.14 -3.42
CA SER A 59 11.42 9.32 -3.49
C SER A 59 11.59 9.94 -2.10
N GLU A 60 12.48 10.90 -1.96
CA GLU A 60 12.70 11.63 -0.70
C GLU A 60 11.43 12.34 -0.22
N LEU A 61 10.66 12.95 -1.13
CA LEU A 61 9.38 13.59 -0.82
C LEU A 61 8.28 12.60 -0.43
N GLY A 62 8.45 11.32 -0.74
CA GLY A 62 7.53 10.26 -0.33
C GLY A 62 7.60 9.90 1.14
N LYS A 63 8.60 10.40 1.89
CA LYS A 63 8.83 10.09 3.30
C LYS A 63 7.86 10.85 4.21
N GLY A 64 7.25 10.15 5.17
CA GLY A 64 6.31 10.75 6.12
C GLY A 64 6.53 10.37 7.57
N TYR A 65 7.47 9.45 7.83
CA TYR A 65 7.83 9.02 9.18
C TYR A 65 9.34 8.83 9.29
N PRO A 66 9.94 9.04 10.48
CA PRO A 66 11.36 8.75 10.66
C PRO A 66 11.63 7.25 10.45
N ALA A 67 12.82 6.94 9.97
CA ALA A 67 13.31 5.57 9.82
C ALA A 67 12.44 4.62 8.94
N THR A 68 11.73 5.18 7.95
CA THR A 68 11.05 4.37 6.93
C THR A 68 11.95 4.13 5.72
N PRO A 69 11.87 2.94 5.08
CA PRO A 69 12.76 2.59 3.98
C PRO A 69 12.32 3.24 2.66
N GLY A 70 13.29 3.41 1.76
CA GLY A 70 13.10 3.83 0.39
C GLY A 70 13.52 2.79 -0.63
N ILE A 71 13.24 3.08 -1.92
CA ILE A 71 13.62 2.25 -3.09
C ILE A 71 14.04 3.13 -4.27
N TYR A 72 14.72 4.22 -4.01
CA TYR A 72 15.12 5.19 -5.04
C TYR A 72 16.63 5.39 -5.15
N SER A 73 17.43 4.86 -4.23
CA SER A 73 18.91 4.91 -4.25
C SER A 73 19.54 3.52 -4.41
N GLU A 74 20.77 3.48 -4.89
CA GLU A 74 21.53 2.24 -5.06
C GLU A 74 21.75 1.53 -3.71
N ALA A 75 22.07 2.27 -2.65
CA ALA A 75 22.25 1.71 -1.32
C ALA A 75 20.98 1.03 -0.79
N GLN A 76 19.82 1.63 -1.04
CA GLN A 76 18.51 1.04 -0.68
C GLN A 76 18.26 -0.24 -1.48
N VAL A 77 18.53 -0.24 -2.79
CA VAL A 77 18.39 -1.43 -3.66
C VAL A 77 19.27 -2.57 -3.18
N ASP A 78 20.53 -2.29 -2.84
CA ASP A 78 21.47 -3.32 -2.37
C ASP A 78 21.07 -3.91 -1.01
N ALA A 79 20.53 -3.09 -0.11
CA ALA A 79 20.00 -3.57 1.16
C ALA A 79 18.74 -4.44 0.95
N TRP A 80 17.80 -3.99 0.11
CA TRP A 80 16.62 -4.76 -0.23
C TRP A 80 16.95 -6.09 -0.94
N ARG A 81 17.96 -6.13 -1.80
CA ARG A 81 18.42 -7.37 -2.47
C ARG A 81 18.82 -8.44 -1.46
N LYS A 82 19.55 -8.07 -0.41
CA LYS A 82 19.90 -9.02 0.67
C LYS A 82 18.66 -9.57 1.37
N ILE A 83 17.63 -8.75 1.52
CA ILE A 83 16.35 -9.15 2.14
C ILE A 83 15.59 -10.12 1.23
N THR A 84 15.44 -9.79 -0.06
CA THR A 84 14.75 -10.66 -1.02
C THR A 84 15.48 -12.00 -1.19
N ASP A 85 16.80 -11.99 -1.26
CA ASP A 85 17.63 -13.20 -1.30
C ASP A 85 17.40 -14.09 -0.07
N ALA A 86 17.32 -13.49 1.14
CA ALA A 86 17.07 -14.22 2.38
C ALA A 86 15.66 -14.84 2.43
N VAL A 87 14.65 -14.14 1.90
CA VAL A 87 13.28 -14.67 1.76
C VAL A 87 13.24 -15.81 0.74
N HIS A 88 13.86 -15.63 -0.43
CA HIS A 88 13.91 -16.63 -1.49
C HIS A 88 14.69 -17.89 -1.06
N ALA A 89 15.77 -17.75 -0.29
CA ALA A 89 16.51 -18.88 0.28
C ALA A 89 15.65 -19.78 1.19
N LYS A 90 14.53 -19.26 1.71
CA LYS A 90 13.51 -19.98 2.48
C LYS A 90 12.33 -20.43 1.62
N GLY A 91 12.34 -20.22 0.30
CA GLY A 91 11.24 -20.53 -0.61
C GLY A 91 10.09 -19.53 -0.59
N GLY A 92 10.20 -18.43 0.17
CA GLY A 92 9.18 -17.39 0.26
C GLY A 92 9.10 -16.51 -0.99
N LYS A 93 8.04 -15.71 -1.07
CA LYS A 93 7.80 -14.72 -2.11
C LYS A 93 7.51 -13.37 -1.47
N ILE A 94 8.00 -12.28 -2.09
CA ILE A 94 7.90 -10.95 -1.53
C ILE A 94 7.62 -9.90 -2.61
N PHE A 95 6.55 -9.10 -2.41
CA PHE A 95 6.23 -7.90 -3.20
C PHE A 95 6.63 -6.66 -2.42
N LEU A 96 7.14 -5.63 -3.13
CA LEU A 96 7.41 -4.33 -2.51
C LEU A 96 6.18 -3.44 -2.58
N GLN A 97 5.76 -2.84 -1.46
CA GLN A 97 4.71 -1.83 -1.47
C GLN A 97 5.30 -0.45 -1.80
N LEU A 98 4.95 0.09 -2.97
CA LEU A 98 5.35 1.43 -3.44
C LEU A 98 4.52 2.50 -2.75
N TRP A 99 5.17 3.48 -2.14
CA TRP A 99 4.53 4.43 -1.24
C TRP A 99 4.98 5.87 -1.44
N HIS A 100 4.03 6.78 -1.34
CA HIS A 100 4.25 8.21 -1.16
C HIS A 100 3.18 8.73 -0.21
N VAL A 101 3.58 9.32 0.90
CA VAL A 101 2.66 9.70 1.98
C VAL A 101 1.81 10.93 1.67
N GLY A 102 2.20 11.74 0.70
CA GLY A 102 1.51 13.00 0.41
C GLY A 102 1.58 13.97 1.58
N ARG A 103 0.44 14.50 2.00
CA ARG A 103 0.31 15.47 3.09
C ARG A 103 0.58 14.90 4.50
N ILE A 104 0.69 13.56 4.62
CA ILE A 104 0.95 12.89 5.90
C ILE A 104 2.45 12.88 6.16
N SER A 105 3.00 14.06 6.39
CA SER A 105 4.42 14.28 6.63
C SER A 105 4.67 15.61 7.36
N HIS A 106 5.94 15.89 7.58
CA HIS A 106 6.43 17.15 8.16
C HIS A 106 7.69 17.60 7.40
N SER A 107 7.88 18.92 7.24
CA SER A 107 9.02 19.51 6.51
C SER A 107 10.37 18.99 6.98
N SER A 108 10.55 18.75 8.29
CA SER A 108 11.79 18.20 8.85
C SER A 108 12.21 16.83 8.29
N LEU A 109 11.32 16.11 7.61
CA LEU A 109 11.60 14.82 6.99
C LEU A 109 12.01 14.94 5.52
N HIS A 110 11.95 16.14 4.97
CA HIS A 110 12.17 16.41 3.55
C HIS A 110 13.46 17.21 3.30
N PRO A 111 14.07 17.11 2.12
CA PRO A 111 15.22 17.91 1.75
C PRO A 111 14.91 19.40 1.86
N ASN A 112 15.87 20.17 2.41
CA ASN A 112 15.79 21.63 2.58
C ASN A 112 14.53 22.10 3.34
N ASP A 113 14.01 21.29 4.25
CA ASP A 113 12.79 21.57 5.02
C ASP A 113 11.59 21.90 4.11
N GLY A 114 11.51 21.23 2.95
CA GLY A 114 10.44 21.42 1.98
C GLY A 114 9.08 20.95 2.51
N LEU A 115 8.03 21.72 2.26
CA LEU A 115 6.67 21.34 2.66
C LEU A 115 6.23 20.01 2.04
N PRO A 116 5.42 19.21 2.76
CA PRO A 116 4.72 18.06 2.19
C PRO A 116 3.90 18.45 0.97
N VAL A 117 3.71 17.52 0.05
CA VAL A 117 2.93 17.73 -1.17
C VAL A 117 1.62 16.96 -1.14
N ALA A 118 0.61 17.48 -1.85
CA ALA A 118 -0.72 16.88 -1.90
C ALA A 118 -1.45 17.28 -3.19
N PRO A 119 -2.62 16.69 -3.51
CA PRO A 119 -3.44 17.19 -4.61
C PRO A 119 -3.92 18.63 -4.38
N SER A 120 -4.18 19.01 -3.14
CA SER A 120 -4.65 20.34 -2.73
C SER A 120 -4.02 20.75 -1.40
N ALA A 121 -3.90 22.07 -1.15
CA ALA A 121 -3.29 22.63 0.06
C ALA A 121 -4.24 22.54 1.27
N ILE A 122 -4.58 21.32 1.69
CA ILE A 122 -5.51 21.03 2.80
C ILE A 122 -4.75 20.34 3.93
N LYS A 123 -4.59 21.03 5.06
CA LYS A 123 -3.93 20.50 6.26
C LYS A 123 -4.75 19.34 6.83
N PRO A 124 -4.15 18.17 7.09
CA PRO A 124 -4.83 17.09 7.80
C PRO A 124 -4.96 17.42 9.30
N ALA A 125 -5.94 16.84 9.95
CA ALA A 125 -6.06 16.90 11.40
C ALA A 125 -5.06 15.94 12.07
N GLY A 126 -4.59 16.30 13.28
CA GLY A 126 -3.71 15.46 14.10
C GLY A 126 -2.26 15.88 14.10
N GLU A 127 -1.39 14.96 14.48
CA GLU A 127 0.03 15.16 14.69
C GLU A 127 0.85 14.10 13.95
N VAL A 128 2.11 14.42 13.68
CA VAL A 128 3.08 13.58 12.99
C VAL A 128 4.42 13.57 13.74
N TYR A 129 5.15 12.46 13.62
CA TYR A 129 6.53 12.41 14.11
C TYR A 129 7.47 13.18 13.19
N THR A 130 8.22 14.11 13.76
CA THR A 130 9.32 14.84 13.08
C THR A 130 10.56 13.95 12.93
N ALA A 131 11.57 14.43 12.20
CA ALA A 131 12.85 13.73 12.06
C ALA A 131 13.56 13.44 13.39
N THR A 132 13.27 14.22 14.44
CA THR A 132 13.80 14.01 15.80
C THR A 132 12.91 13.17 16.70
N TRP A 133 11.89 12.51 16.15
CA TRP A 133 10.89 11.70 16.86
C TRP A 133 10.00 12.51 17.85
N ALA A 134 10.00 13.82 17.75
CA ALA A 134 9.04 14.67 18.45
C ALA A 134 7.70 14.65 17.71
N LEU A 135 6.59 14.76 18.43
CA LEU A 135 5.27 14.99 17.84
C LEU A 135 5.12 16.48 17.50
N ALA A 136 4.62 16.77 16.31
CA ALA A 136 4.27 18.12 15.87
C ALA A 136 2.93 18.07 15.12
N GLU A 137 2.20 19.18 15.10
CA GLU A 137 1.04 19.32 14.23
C GLU A 137 1.46 19.14 12.78
N TYR A 138 0.55 18.57 11.97
CA TYR A 138 0.73 18.59 10.52
C TYR A 138 0.84 20.02 9.98
N GLU A 139 1.57 20.17 8.89
CA GLU A 139 1.67 21.43 8.15
C GLU A 139 0.65 21.46 7.01
N THR A 140 0.30 22.65 6.54
CA THR A 140 -0.47 22.79 5.31
C THR A 140 0.42 22.39 4.14
N PRO A 141 0.06 21.32 3.38
CA PRO A 141 0.89 20.88 2.28
C PRO A 141 0.84 21.85 1.10
N ARG A 142 1.81 21.73 0.22
CA ARG A 142 1.80 22.42 -1.07
C ARG A 142 1.05 21.58 -2.10
N ALA A 143 0.16 22.20 -2.88
CA ALA A 143 -0.50 21.52 -3.99
C ALA A 143 0.48 21.23 -5.14
N LEU A 144 0.47 20.00 -5.65
CA LEU A 144 1.28 19.61 -6.82
C LEU A 144 0.78 20.29 -8.09
N GLY A 145 1.70 20.85 -8.88
CA GLY A 145 1.43 21.29 -10.24
C GLY A 145 1.31 20.10 -11.21
N VAL A 146 0.72 20.33 -12.39
CA VAL A 146 0.56 19.26 -13.41
C VAL A 146 1.89 18.68 -13.86
N ASP A 147 2.94 19.51 -13.99
CA ASP A 147 4.27 19.04 -14.39
C ASP A 147 4.95 18.24 -13.25
N GLU A 148 4.69 18.61 -12.01
CA GLU A 148 5.15 17.82 -10.85
C GLU A 148 4.44 16.46 -10.77
N ILE A 149 3.18 16.37 -11.17
CA ILE A 149 2.48 15.07 -11.27
C ILE A 149 3.14 14.19 -12.34
N LYS A 150 3.62 14.75 -13.46
CA LYS A 150 4.40 13.97 -14.45
C LYS A 150 5.73 13.47 -13.85
N GLN A 151 6.41 14.31 -13.06
CA GLN A 151 7.63 13.92 -12.36
C GLN A 151 7.34 12.83 -11.32
N LEU A 152 6.29 12.95 -10.55
CA LEU A 152 5.84 11.92 -9.60
C LEU A 152 5.59 10.56 -10.28
N ARG A 153 4.96 10.54 -11.46
CA ARG A 153 4.80 9.30 -12.25
C ARG A 153 6.15 8.70 -12.64
N ALA A 154 7.11 9.53 -13.05
CA ALA A 154 8.48 9.07 -13.36
C ALA A 154 9.18 8.50 -12.11
N GLU A 155 8.94 9.03 -10.93
CA GLU A 155 9.45 8.49 -9.67
C GLU A 155 8.86 7.11 -9.34
N TYR A 156 7.56 6.89 -9.57
CA TYR A 156 6.95 5.55 -9.46
C TYR A 156 7.56 4.55 -10.45
N VAL A 157 7.81 4.98 -11.70
CA VAL A 157 8.50 4.16 -12.71
C VAL A 157 9.92 3.82 -12.28
N HIS A 158 10.67 4.79 -11.76
CA HIS A 158 12.01 4.58 -11.24
C HIS A 158 12.00 3.57 -10.09
N ALA A 159 11.16 3.79 -9.09
CA ALA A 159 11.02 2.91 -7.93
C ALA A 159 10.62 1.49 -8.34
N ALA A 160 9.70 1.32 -9.29
CA ALA A 160 9.31 0.02 -9.81
C ALA A 160 10.48 -0.72 -10.49
N LYS A 161 11.35 -0.02 -11.23
CA LYS A 161 12.57 -0.59 -11.81
C LYS A 161 13.57 -1.00 -10.72
N GLN A 162 13.77 -0.13 -9.72
CA GLN A 162 14.65 -0.41 -8.60
C GLN A 162 14.18 -1.61 -7.78
N ALA A 163 12.87 -1.75 -7.54
CA ALA A 163 12.30 -2.92 -6.89
C ALA A 163 12.60 -4.22 -7.66
N LYS A 164 12.54 -4.17 -8.99
CA LYS A 164 12.90 -5.31 -9.84
C LYS A 164 14.40 -5.65 -9.74
N GLN A 165 15.26 -4.63 -9.70
CA GLN A 165 16.71 -4.83 -9.50
C GLN A 165 17.02 -5.40 -8.11
N ALA A 166 16.24 -5.02 -7.09
CA ALA A 166 16.37 -5.56 -5.74
C ALA A 166 15.84 -7.00 -5.59
N GLY A 167 15.33 -7.62 -6.65
CA GLY A 167 14.96 -9.04 -6.66
C GLY A 167 13.55 -9.32 -6.11
N PHE A 168 12.67 -8.33 -5.94
CA PHE A 168 11.28 -8.58 -5.56
C PHE A 168 10.54 -9.41 -6.62
N ASP A 169 9.49 -10.13 -6.22
CA ASP A 169 8.65 -10.95 -7.11
C ASP A 169 7.56 -10.13 -7.81
N GLY A 170 7.30 -8.92 -7.33
CA GLY A 170 6.30 -7.98 -7.85
C GLY A 170 6.21 -6.72 -6.98
N VAL A 171 5.24 -5.87 -7.29
CA VAL A 171 4.97 -4.64 -6.54
C VAL A 171 3.49 -4.48 -6.21
N GLU A 172 3.19 -3.82 -5.09
CA GLU A 172 1.85 -3.38 -4.74
C GLU A 172 1.82 -1.85 -4.71
N LEU A 173 0.90 -1.23 -5.47
CA LEU A 173 0.68 0.21 -5.43
C LEU A 173 -0.15 0.58 -4.19
N HIS A 174 0.40 1.40 -3.32
CA HIS A 174 -0.30 1.86 -2.12
C HIS A 174 -1.22 3.05 -2.44
N ALA A 175 -2.50 2.79 -2.65
CA ALA A 175 -3.53 3.80 -2.92
C ALA A 175 -4.63 3.78 -1.84
N ALA A 176 -4.21 3.68 -0.57
CA ALA A 176 -5.07 3.47 0.59
C ALA A 176 -4.64 4.33 1.79
N ASN A 177 -5.41 4.26 2.87
CA ASN A 177 -5.07 4.80 4.20
C ASN A 177 -4.79 6.31 4.23
N GLY A 178 -5.34 7.09 3.31
CA GLY A 178 -5.19 8.54 3.30
C GLY A 178 -3.83 9.04 2.86
N TYR A 179 -3.00 8.21 2.21
CA TYR A 179 -1.74 8.64 1.62
C TYR A 179 -1.93 9.25 0.22
N LEU A 180 -0.88 9.64 -0.46
CA LEU A 180 -0.95 10.51 -1.64
C LEU A 180 -1.98 10.07 -2.69
N LEU A 181 -1.96 8.81 -3.11
CA LEU A 181 -2.85 8.34 -4.16
C LEU A 181 -4.32 8.29 -3.67
N ASP A 182 -4.55 7.93 -2.42
CA ASP A 182 -5.87 8.00 -1.79
C ASP A 182 -6.34 9.46 -1.64
N GLN A 183 -5.41 10.40 -1.36
CA GLN A 183 -5.70 11.84 -1.34
C GLN A 183 -6.15 12.35 -2.72
N PHE A 184 -5.61 11.81 -3.83
CA PHE A 184 -6.07 12.15 -5.17
C PHE A 184 -7.45 11.56 -5.48
N LEU A 185 -7.76 10.36 -4.99
CA LEU A 185 -9.02 9.68 -5.21
C LEU A 185 -10.20 10.40 -4.54
N GLN A 186 -10.04 10.80 -3.27
CA GLN A 186 -11.15 11.23 -2.43
C GLN A 186 -11.36 12.75 -2.44
N ASP A 187 -12.61 13.18 -2.58
CA ASP A 187 -12.98 14.58 -2.82
C ASP A 187 -12.70 15.52 -1.64
N ARG A 188 -12.70 15.02 -0.39
CA ARG A 188 -12.34 15.83 0.78
C ARG A 188 -10.90 16.37 0.70
N THR A 189 -10.01 15.64 0.06
CA THR A 189 -8.58 15.98 -0.04
C THR A 189 -8.17 16.46 -1.42
N ASN A 190 -8.97 16.18 -2.44
CA ASN A 190 -8.74 16.62 -3.82
C ASN A 190 -9.78 17.64 -4.25
N GLN A 191 -9.43 18.91 -4.12
CA GLN A 191 -10.23 20.07 -4.54
C GLN A 191 -9.68 20.71 -5.83
N ARG A 192 -8.97 19.93 -6.65
CA ARG A 192 -8.41 20.40 -7.92
C ARG A 192 -9.49 20.65 -8.95
N THR A 193 -9.21 21.59 -9.85
CA THR A 193 -10.08 21.96 -10.97
C THR A 193 -9.50 21.61 -12.33
N ASP A 194 -8.32 20.95 -12.36
CA ASP A 194 -7.66 20.47 -13.57
C ASP A 194 -8.04 19.00 -13.88
N GLN A 195 -7.33 18.39 -14.81
CA GLN A 195 -7.58 17.02 -15.26
C GLN A 195 -7.35 15.92 -14.20
N TYR A 196 -6.88 16.25 -13.01
CA TYR A 196 -6.65 15.33 -11.89
C TYR A 196 -7.61 15.58 -10.71
N GLY A 197 -8.66 16.40 -10.91
CA GLY A 197 -9.64 16.72 -9.89
C GLY A 197 -11.06 16.95 -10.43
N GLY A 198 -12.00 17.18 -9.54
CA GLY A 198 -13.41 17.35 -9.85
C GLY A 198 -14.16 16.04 -10.02
N SER A 199 -14.35 15.56 -11.24
CA SER A 199 -15.09 14.31 -11.48
C SER A 199 -14.35 13.07 -10.93
N ILE A 200 -15.09 12.00 -10.68
CA ILE A 200 -14.53 10.71 -10.23
C ILE A 200 -13.47 10.21 -11.22
N GLU A 201 -13.74 10.32 -12.52
CA GLU A 201 -12.83 9.94 -13.59
C GLU A 201 -11.50 10.66 -13.47
N ASN A 202 -11.53 11.97 -13.29
CA ASN A 202 -10.34 12.80 -13.14
C ASN A 202 -9.58 12.47 -11.85
N ARG A 203 -10.28 12.23 -10.75
CA ARG A 203 -9.65 11.87 -9.47
C ARG A 203 -9.00 10.48 -9.50
N CYS A 204 -9.52 9.55 -10.28
CA CYS A 204 -8.94 8.22 -10.50
C CYS A 204 -7.79 8.21 -11.51
N LYS A 205 -7.64 9.26 -12.31
CA LYS A 205 -6.71 9.31 -13.45
C LYS A 205 -5.27 9.02 -13.06
N LEU A 206 -4.76 9.66 -12.00
CA LEU A 206 -3.37 9.48 -11.57
C LEU A 206 -3.06 8.03 -11.21
N VAL A 207 -3.94 7.37 -10.46
CA VAL A 207 -3.78 5.96 -10.07
C VAL A 207 -3.71 5.06 -11.30
N LEU A 208 -4.61 5.26 -12.26
CA LEU A 208 -4.67 4.48 -13.50
C LEU A 208 -3.43 4.72 -14.37
N GLU A 209 -2.98 5.96 -14.50
CA GLU A 209 -1.77 6.31 -15.25
C GLU A 209 -0.51 5.68 -14.64
N ILE A 210 -0.35 5.72 -13.31
CA ILE A 210 0.80 5.08 -12.64
C ILE A 210 0.77 3.56 -12.87
N LEU A 211 -0.39 2.90 -12.76
CA LEU A 211 -0.50 1.46 -13.05
C LEU A 211 -0.10 1.16 -14.51
N GLN A 212 -0.57 1.96 -15.46
CA GLN A 212 -0.21 1.82 -16.87
C GLN A 212 1.29 2.02 -17.12
N ASP A 213 1.94 2.89 -16.35
CA ASP A 213 3.38 3.15 -16.46
C ASP A 213 4.24 2.03 -15.85
N ILE A 214 3.80 1.38 -14.76
CA ILE A 214 4.58 0.34 -14.07
C ILE A 214 4.33 -1.07 -14.60
N ILE A 215 3.16 -1.34 -15.17
CA ILE A 215 2.81 -2.65 -15.76
C ILE A 215 3.83 -3.12 -16.83
N PRO A 216 4.31 -2.28 -17.76
CA PRO A 216 5.31 -2.70 -18.74
C PRO A 216 6.64 -3.17 -18.13
N ILE A 217 6.97 -2.74 -16.91
CA ILE A 217 8.20 -3.12 -16.20
C ILE A 217 8.07 -4.54 -15.63
N TRP A 218 6.92 -4.87 -15.07
CA TRP A 218 6.69 -6.08 -14.29
C TRP A 218 5.88 -7.17 -15.00
N GLY A 219 5.07 -6.79 -15.97
CA GLY A 219 3.90 -7.56 -16.41
C GLY A 219 2.75 -7.41 -15.42
N SER A 220 1.52 -7.33 -15.93
CA SER A 220 0.31 -7.06 -15.13
C SER A 220 0.10 -8.06 -13.99
N GLY A 221 0.41 -9.34 -14.22
CA GLY A 221 0.28 -10.41 -13.21
C GLY A 221 1.25 -10.31 -12.03
N ARG A 222 2.12 -9.29 -11.97
CA ARG A 222 3.04 -9.03 -10.85
C ARG A 222 2.85 -7.63 -10.25
N VAL A 223 1.75 -6.99 -10.56
CA VAL A 223 1.35 -5.67 -10.03
C VAL A 223 0.03 -5.81 -9.29
N GLY A 224 0.02 -5.52 -8.00
CA GLY A 224 -1.17 -5.40 -7.17
C GLY A 224 -1.47 -3.94 -6.85
N ILE A 225 -2.67 -3.68 -6.34
CA ILE A 225 -3.07 -2.38 -5.81
C ILE A 225 -3.81 -2.54 -4.48
N ARG A 226 -3.52 -1.68 -3.51
CA ARG A 226 -4.22 -1.63 -2.22
C ARG A 226 -5.12 -0.41 -2.12
N LEU A 227 -6.38 -0.63 -1.75
CA LEU A 227 -7.41 0.39 -1.55
C LEU A 227 -8.05 0.26 -0.17
N SER A 228 -8.57 1.36 0.38
CA SER A 228 -9.27 1.39 1.66
C SER A 228 -10.64 2.10 1.56
N PRO A 229 -11.60 1.53 0.82
CA PRO A 229 -12.94 2.12 0.72
C PRO A 229 -13.57 2.30 2.11
N TYR A 230 -14.23 3.45 2.33
CA TYR A 230 -14.82 3.84 3.62
C TYR A 230 -13.81 4.03 4.77
N GLY A 231 -12.51 3.93 4.52
CA GLY A 231 -11.48 4.24 5.52
C GLY A 231 -11.50 5.73 5.89
N SER A 232 -11.23 6.03 7.17
CA SER A 232 -11.14 7.41 7.67
C SER A 232 -9.74 7.77 8.22
N PHE A 233 -8.80 6.86 8.13
CA PHE A 233 -7.44 7.05 8.63
C PHE A 233 -6.74 8.19 7.89
N ASN A 234 -5.98 9.03 8.61
CA ASN A 234 -5.32 10.22 8.07
C ASN A 234 -6.27 11.30 7.54
N ASP A 235 -7.43 11.44 8.18
CA ASP A 235 -8.42 12.49 7.87
C ASP A 235 -8.89 12.46 6.40
N ILE A 236 -9.07 11.24 5.87
CA ILE A 236 -9.56 10.99 4.51
C ILE A 236 -11.07 10.77 4.51
N ALA A 237 -11.77 11.25 3.52
CA ALA A 237 -13.18 10.94 3.27
C ALA A 237 -13.58 11.30 1.85
N ASP A 238 -14.61 10.63 1.34
CA ASP A 238 -15.27 10.96 0.07
C ASP A 238 -16.78 11.15 0.29
N SER A 239 -17.39 12.00 -0.50
CA SER A 239 -18.84 12.26 -0.43
C SER A 239 -19.67 11.05 -0.90
N ASP A 240 -19.12 10.21 -1.81
CA ASP A 240 -19.76 8.98 -2.30
C ASP A 240 -18.70 7.87 -2.52
N PRO A 241 -18.21 7.26 -1.42
CA PRO A 241 -17.17 6.24 -1.51
C PRO A 241 -17.58 5.04 -2.38
N GLN A 242 -18.87 4.67 -2.36
CA GLN A 242 -19.33 3.53 -3.14
C GLN A 242 -19.21 3.80 -4.64
N LYS A 243 -19.62 4.97 -5.10
CA LYS A 243 -19.53 5.36 -6.50
C LYS A 243 -18.08 5.50 -6.95
N LEU A 244 -17.25 6.18 -6.14
CA LEU A 244 -15.82 6.34 -6.40
C LEU A 244 -15.12 5.00 -6.60
N PHE A 245 -15.18 4.13 -5.59
CA PHE A 245 -14.45 2.87 -5.63
C PHE A 245 -15.05 1.86 -6.61
N SER A 246 -16.38 1.91 -6.86
CA SER A 246 -16.99 1.12 -7.92
C SER A 246 -16.47 1.52 -9.30
N TYR A 247 -16.34 2.82 -9.57
CA TYR A 247 -15.75 3.31 -10.82
C TYR A 247 -14.30 2.84 -10.97
N LEU A 248 -13.46 3.09 -9.95
CA LEU A 248 -12.05 2.72 -9.98
C LEU A 248 -11.88 1.21 -10.19
N ILE A 249 -12.57 0.38 -9.41
CA ILE A 249 -12.43 -1.08 -9.47
C ILE A 249 -12.86 -1.63 -10.85
N ASN A 250 -13.94 -1.09 -11.43
CA ASN A 250 -14.31 -1.44 -12.81
C ASN A 250 -13.23 -1.03 -13.82
N ALA A 251 -12.61 0.15 -13.64
CA ALA A 251 -11.53 0.62 -14.52
C ALA A 251 -10.22 -0.19 -14.38
N LEU A 252 -10.04 -0.92 -13.26
CA LEU A 252 -8.89 -1.82 -13.09
C LEU A 252 -9.01 -3.14 -13.87
N ASN A 253 -10.23 -3.58 -14.22
CA ASN A 253 -10.43 -4.90 -14.86
C ASN A 253 -9.61 -5.10 -16.14
N PRO A 254 -9.52 -4.14 -17.09
CA PRO A 254 -8.72 -4.32 -18.30
C PRO A 254 -7.20 -4.44 -18.05
N LEU A 255 -6.73 -4.04 -16.87
CA LEU A 255 -5.31 -4.06 -16.52
C LEU A 255 -4.80 -5.45 -16.13
N ASN A 256 -5.69 -6.41 -15.84
CA ASN A 256 -5.35 -7.78 -15.47
C ASN A 256 -4.30 -7.88 -14.33
N LEU A 257 -4.51 -7.10 -13.28
CA LEU A 257 -3.59 -7.03 -12.15
C LEU A 257 -3.45 -8.38 -11.42
N SER A 258 -2.35 -8.57 -10.71
CA SER A 258 -2.11 -9.72 -9.84
C SER A 258 -3.22 -9.89 -8.82
N TYR A 259 -3.60 -8.82 -8.16
CA TYR A 259 -4.71 -8.79 -7.22
C TYR A 259 -5.18 -7.35 -6.92
N LEU A 260 -6.41 -7.27 -6.43
CA LEU A 260 -6.96 -6.10 -5.73
C LEU A 260 -6.95 -6.39 -4.22
N HIS A 261 -6.22 -5.58 -3.44
CA HIS A 261 -6.13 -5.68 -1.99
C HIS A 261 -7.05 -4.64 -1.34
N LEU A 262 -8.10 -5.09 -0.66
CA LEU A 262 -9.08 -4.22 0.00
C LEU A 262 -8.93 -4.31 1.52
N ILE A 263 -8.98 -3.16 2.17
CA ILE A 263 -9.02 -3.07 3.64
C ILE A 263 -10.47 -3.00 4.08
N GLU A 264 -10.86 -3.89 5.00
CA GLU A 264 -12.16 -3.83 5.65
C GLU A 264 -12.20 -2.65 6.64
N PRO A 265 -13.14 -1.69 6.51
CA PRO A 265 -13.18 -0.46 7.31
C PRO A 265 -13.54 -0.70 8.78
N ARG A 266 -13.96 -1.90 9.14
CA ARG A 266 -14.17 -2.31 10.54
C ARG A 266 -12.91 -2.21 11.39
N ALA A 267 -11.72 -2.28 10.79
CA ALA A 267 -10.43 -2.02 11.42
C ALA A 267 -10.05 -0.55 11.19
N THR A 268 -10.45 0.33 12.09
CA THR A 268 -10.40 1.80 11.89
C THR A 268 -9.02 2.43 11.96
N THR A 269 -8.03 1.71 12.45
CA THR A 269 -6.67 2.24 12.54
C THR A 269 -5.67 1.29 11.90
N ALA A 270 -4.73 1.85 11.18
CA ALA A 270 -3.57 1.12 10.67
C ALA A 270 -2.69 0.67 11.87
N GLY A 271 -3.13 -0.36 12.58
CA GLY A 271 -2.37 -1.00 13.67
C GLY A 271 -2.69 -0.52 15.10
N GLY A 272 -3.68 0.33 15.30
CA GLY A 272 -3.85 1.00 16.59
C GLY A 272 -4.91 0.46 17.54
N SER A 273 -5.94 -0.28 17.11
CA SER A 273 -6.96 -0.78 18.03
C SER A 273 -7.49 -2.17 17.64
N ASP A 274 -7.85 -2.94 18.65
CA ASP A 274 -8.56 -4.22 18.51
C ASP A 274 -10.08 -4.02 18.40
N GLN A 275 -10.55 -2.76 18.43
CA GLN A 275 -11.97 -2.46 18.27
C GLN A 275 -12.36 -2.59 16.81
N LEU A 276 -13.31 -3.47 16.57
CA LEU A 276 -13.92 -3.67 15.25
C LEU A 276 -15.28 -2.99 15.22
N HIS A 277 -15.54 -2.22 14.19
CA HIS A 277 -16.86 -1.64 13.95
C HIS A 277 -17.72 -2.65 13.19
N ALA A 278 -18.60 -3.35 13.90
CA ALA A 278 -19.44 -4.41 13.34
C ALA A 278 -20.40 -3.89 12.24
N ASP A 279 -20.82 -2.64 12.35
CA ASP A 279 -21.76 -2.00 11.41
C ASP A 279 -21.05 -1.37 10.19
N ALA A 280 -19.73 -1.43 10.10
CA ALA A 280 -19.01 -0.91 8.95
C ALA A 280 -19.34 -1.72 7.68
N PRO A 281 -19.40 -1.06 6.50
CA PRO A 281 -19.62 -1.74 5.24
C PRO A 281 -18.56 -2.83 5.00
N ARG A 282 -18.95 -3.98 4.47
CA ARG A 282 -18.03 -5.07 4.13
C ARG A 282 -17.53 -4.86 2.70
N THR A 283 -16.28 -4.39 2.57
CA THR A 283 -15.69 -4.05 1.27
C THR A 283 -15.59 -5.28 0.36
N GLY A 284 -15.25 -6.43 0.91
CA GLY A 284 -15.23 -7.69 0.15
C GLY A 284 -16.58 -7.99 -0.50
N ARG A 285 -17.68 -7.90 0.24
CA ARG A 285 -19.03 -8.14 -0.31
C ARG A 285 -19.45 -7.11 -1.35
N LEU A 286 -19.12 -5.84 -1.13
CA LEU A 286 -19.53 -4.75 -2.01
C LEU A 286 -18.75 -4.74 -3.33
N PHE A 287 -17.46 -4.97 -3.28
CA PHE A 287 -16.57 -4.71 -4.40
C PHE A 287 -16.05 -5.96 -5.10
N ARG A 288 -16.02 -7.14 -4.42
CA ARG A 288 -15.64 -8.41 -5.06
C ARG A 288 -16.42 -8.69 -6.35
N PRO A 289 -17.75 -8.46 -6.42
CA PRO A 289 -18.50 -8.70 -7.65
C PRO A 289 -18.13 -7.79 -8.83
N LEU A 290 -17.47 -6.66 -8.57
CA LEU A 290 -17.07 -5.68 -9.59
C LEU A 290 -15.70 -5.97 -10.18
N PHE A 291 -14.88 -6.81 -9.53
CA PHE A 291 -13.53 -7.12 -9.96
C PHE A 291 -13.43 -8.55 -10.50
N ALA A 292 -13.02 -8.67 -11.76
CA ALA A 292 -12.91 -9.98 -12.41
C ALA A 292 -11.68 -10.79 -11.96
N GLY A 293 -10.66 -10.12 -11.40
CA GLY A 293 -9.41 -10.73 -10.94
C GLY A 293 -9.48 -11.29 -9.51
N LYS A 294 -8.32 -11.50 -8.92
CA LYS A 294 -8.15 -12.01 -7.55
C LYS A 294 -8.26 -10.89 -6.52
N VAL A 295 -8.96 -11.16 -5.41
CA VAL A 295 -9.16 -10.23 -4.31
C VAL A 295 -8.46 -10.73 -3.05
N VAL A 296 -7.68 -9.85 -2.43
CA VAL A 296 -7.08 -10.02 -1.11
C VAL A 296 -7.82 -9.11 -0.13
N LEU A 297 -8.26 -9.64 0.99
CA LEU A 297 -8.86 -8.82 2.06
C LEU A 297 -7.93 -8.71 3.27
N ALA A 298 -7.95 -7.56 3.91
CA ALA A 298 -7.26 -7.30 5.18
C ALA A 298 -8.19 -6.54 6.15
N GLY A 299 -7.84 -6.52 7.43
CA GLY A 299 -8.55 -5.73 8.43
C GLY A 299 -9.44 -6.56 9.36
N GLY A 300 -8.94 -6.84 10.56
CA GLY A 300 -9.69 -7.46 11.64
C GLY A 300 -10.13 -8.90 11.39
N PHE A 301 -9.39 -9.67 10.60
CA PHE A 301 -9.63 -11.10 10.43
C PHE A 301 -8.93 -11.91 11.53
N ASP A 302 -9.70 -12.81 12.13
CA ASP A 302 -9.21 -14.01 12.83
C ASP A 302 -9.25 -15.21 11.85
N GLN A 303 -8.82 -16.38 12.31
CA GLN A 303 -8.80 -17.59 11.50
C GLN A 303 -10.20 -17.99 10.97
N ALA A 304 -11.22 -17.94 11.84
CA ALA A 304 -12.58 -18.34 11.48
C ALA A 304 -13.21 -17.38 10.47
N GLY A 305 -13.02 -16.08 10.67
CA GLY A 305 -13.51 -15.05 9.75
C GLY A 305 -12.80 -15.08 8.40
N ALA A 306 -11.51 -15.38 8.38
CA ALA A 306 -10.73 -15.54 7.16
C ALA A 306 -11.17 -16.77 6.36
N GLU A 307 -11.31 -17.93 7.03
CA GLU A 307 -11.82 -19.15 6.40
C GLU A 307 -13.23 -18.95 5.82
N LYS A 308 -14.08 -18.24 6.56
CA LYS A 308 -15.44 -17.90 6.10
C LYS A 308 -15.41 -17.03 4.85
N ALA A 309 -14.58 -15.98 4.82
CA ALA A 309 -14.49 -15.08 3.68
C ALA A 309 -14.01 -15.80 2.39
N ILE A 310 -13.07 -16.74 2.52
CA ILE A 310 -12.63 -17.60 1.40
C ILE A 310 -13.76 -18.53 0.96
N THR A 311 -14.43 -19.21 1.90
CA THR A 311 -15.50 -20.17 1.60
C THR A 311 -16.71 -19.50 0.95
N GLU A 312 -17.07 -18.31 1.38
CA GLU A 312 -18.17 -17.52 0.81
C GLU A 312 -17.79 -16.80 -0.49
N GLY A 313 -16.53 -16.90 -0.95
CA GLY A 313 -16.06 -16.29 -2.19
C GLY A 313 -15.88 -14.77 -2.12
N GLU A 314 -15.81 -14.19 -0.92
CA GLU A 314 -15.55 -12.76 -0.71
C GLU A 314 -14.09 -12.40 -1.00
N ALA A 315 -13.17 -13.35 -0.83
CA ALA A 315 -11.75 -13.20 -1.09
C ALA A 315 -11.13 -14.46 -1.69
N ASP A 316 -10.00 -14.29 -2.36
CA ASP A 316 -9.12 -15.38 -2.82
C ASP A 316 -7.97 -15.65 -1.83
N ALA A 317 -7.58 -14.64 -1.05
CA ALA A 317 -6.57 -14.72 0.01
C ALA A 317 -6.83 -13.65 1.09
N ILE A 318 -6.25 -13.85 2.27
CA ILE A 318 -6.38 -12.91 3.41
C ILE A 318 -4.99 -12.44 3.83
N ALA A 319 -4.83 -11.12 3.99
CA ALA A 319 -3.61 -10.50 4.49
C ALA A 319 -3.74 -10.17 5.99
N PHE A 320 -2.83 -10.75 6.77
CA PHE A 320 -2.75 -10.56 8.22
C PHE A 320 -1.59 -9.62 8.56
N GLY A 321 -1.86 -8.62 9.41
CA GLY A 321 -0.84 -7.69 9.90
C GLY A 321 -0.29 -8.14 11.25
N ARG A 322 -0.93 -7.72 12.35
CA ARG A 322 -0.45 -7.90 13.73
C ARG A 322 -0.12 -9.34 14.09
N LEU A 323 -0.87 -10.30 13.58
CA LEU A 323 -0.60 -11.72 13.84
C LEU A 323 0.78 -12.14 13.32
N PHE A 324 1.25 -11.62 12.20
CA PHE A 324 2.62 -11.89 11.72
C PHE A 324 3.72 -11.22 12.54
N ILE A 325 3.40 -10.23 13.40
CA ILE A 325 4.38 -9.67 14.32
C ILE A 325 4.66 -10.67 15.45
N SER A 326 3.61 -11.24 16.04
CA SER A 326 3.69 -12.17 17.15
C SER A 326 3.96 -13.62 16.73
N HIS A 327 3.55 -14.01 15.53
CA HIS A 327 3.66 -15.37 14.99
C HIS A 327 4.26 -15.29 13.60
N PRO A 328 5.59 -15.28 13.46
CA PRO A 328 6.25 -15.16 12.16
C PRO A 328 5.95 -16.34 11.23
N ASP A 329 5.67 -17.48 11.75
CA ASP A 329 5.31 -18.75 11.09
C ASP A 329 3.80 -19.00 11.07
N LEU A 330 2.98 -17.97 11.07
CA LEU A 330 1.51 -18.01 11.18
C LEU A 330 0.81 -19.12 10.34
N PRO A 331 1.25 -19.49 9.12
CA PRO A 331 0.63 -20.57 8.34
C PRO A 331 0.89 -21.97 8.88
N GLN A 332 1.85 -22.17 9.78
CA GLN A 332 2.21 -23.47 10.37
C GLN A 332 1.41 -23.78 11.63
#